data_02f6c3a9ca719a4edfd744cccb6764aa
#
_entry.id   02f6c3a9ca719a4edfd744cccb6764aa
#
_cell.length_a   1.000
_cell.length_b   1.000
_cell.length_c   1.000
_cell.angle_alpha   90.00
_cell.angle_beta   90.00
_cell.angle_gamma   90.00
#
_symmetry.space_group_name_H-M   'P 1'
#
loop_
_entity.id
_entity.type
_entity.pdbx_description
1 polymer ?
#
loop_
_entity_poly.entity_id
_entity_poly.type
_entity_poly.pdbx_seq_one_letter_code
_entity_poly.pdbx_strand_id
1 'polypeptide(L)' 'MFTEIPDPIKLALITTLEIINTINMELSKIHNKILQHQKSYFCYIYSVKIQEEIDKIYNHNDILDKRVDLLFKVIAAYN' A
#
# COMPACT_ATOMS: atom_id res chain seq x y z
N MET A 1 -23.34 17.31 11.76
CA MET A 1 -22.15 17.10 12.55
C MET A 1 -21.76 15.63 12.60
N PHE A 2 -20.48 15.37 12.57
CA PHE A 2 -19.98 13.99 12.50
C PHE A 2 -19.68 13.47 13.86
N THR A 3 -20.68 13.06 14.56
CA THR A 3 -20.49 12.53 15.89
C THR A 3 -19.99 11.09 15.85
N GLU A 4 -20.46 10.33 14.84
CA GLU A 4 -20.07 8.93 14.75
C GLU A 4 -20.01 8.47 13.32
N ILE A 5 -19.01 7.64 13.05
CA ILE A 5 -18.90 6.94 11.78
C ILE A 5 -19.40 5.52 12.02
N PRO A 6 -20.29 4.99 11.19
CA PRO A 6 -20.74 3.59 11.34
C PRO A 6 -19.56 2.62 11.38
N ASP A 7 -19.64 1.61 12.22
CA ASP A 7 -18.56 0.65 12.41
C ASP A 7 -18.08 -0.02 11.12
N PRO A 8 -18.96 -0.43 10.19
CA PRO A 8 -18.47 -1.01 8.93
C PRO A 8 -17.62 -0.04 8.12
N ILE A 9 -17.97 1.26 8.11
CA ILE A 9 -17.19 2.26 7.41
C ILE A 9 -15.86 2.46 8.14
N LYS A 10 -15.90 2.54 9.45
CA LYS A 10 -14.69 2.70 10.27
C LYS A 10 -13.72 1.54 10.03
N LEU A 11 -14.21 0.32 10.03
CA LEU A 11 -13.39 -0.86 9.80
C LEU A 11 -12.80 -0.84 8.39
N ALA A 12 -13.60 -0.48 7.38
CA ALA A 12 -13.11 -0.39 6.00
C ALA A 12 -12.03 0.67 5.86
N LEU A 13 -12.18 1.82 6.54
CA LEU A 13 -11.14 2.86 6.56
C LEU A 13 -9.86 2.35 7.20
N ILE A 14 -9.96 1.69 8.34
CA ILE A 14 -8.78 1.16 9.04
C ILE A 14 -8.04 0.16 8.16
N THR A 15 -8.76 -0.79 7.55
CA THR A 15 -8.11 -1.79 6.72
C THR A 15 -7.48 -1.19 5.47
N THR A 16 -8.09 -0.13 4.91
CA THR A 16 -7.53 0.60 3.77
C THR A 16 -6.26 1.33 4.19
N LEU A 17 -6.27 1.99 5.34
CA LEU A 17 -5.09 2.69 5.86
C LEU A 17 -3.96 1.72 6.16
N GLU A 18 -4.26 0.54 6.65
CA GLU A 18 -3.25 -0.49 6.90
C GLU A 18 -2.49 -0.86 5.63
N ILE A 19 -3.22 -1.10 4.52
CA ILE A 19 -2.55 -1.48 3.28
C ILE A 19 -1.79 -0.31 2.68
N ILE A 20 -2.29 0.91 2.80
CA ILE A 20 -1.57 2.10 2.36
C ILE A 20 -0.26 2.23 3.13
N ASN A 21 -0.31 2.04 4.43
CA ASN A 21 0.89 2.10 5.26
C ASN A 21 1.90 1.02 4.86
N THR A 22 1.43 -0.18 4.58
CA THR A 22 2.29 -1.28 4.12
C THR A 22 2.97 -0.93 2.79
N ILE A 23 2.21 -0.38 1.85
CA ILE A 23 2.76 0.05 0.56
C ILE A 23 3.82 1.13 0.76
N ASN A 24 3.55 2.09 1.63
CA ASN A 24 4.52 3.15 1.94
C ASN A 24 5.81 2.57 2.52
N MET A 25 5.72 1.57 3.37
CA MET A 25 6.90 0.90 3.90
C MET A 25 7.71 0.21 2.81
N GLU A 26 7.03 -0.47 1.89
CA GLU A 26 7.71 -1.12 0.76
C GLU A 26 8.39 -0.10 -0.14
N LEU A 27 7.72 1.01 -0.43
CA LEU A 27 8.31 2.09 -1.21
C LEU A 27 9.52 2.69 -0.52
N SER A 28 9.47 2.86 0.79
CA SER A 28 10.61 3.36 1.57
C SER A 28 11.80 2.41 1.49
N LYS A 29 11.55 1.11 1.53
CA LYS A 29 12.62 0.12 1.39
C LYS A 29 13.30 0.22 0.04
N ILE A 30 12.52 0.37 -1.04
CA ILE A 30 13.06 0.52 -2.39
C ILE A 30 13.87 1.81 -2.46
N HIS A 31 13.33 2.90 -1.94
CA HIS A 31 14.00 4.19 -1.95
C HIS A 31 15.35 4.11 -1.24
N ASN A 32 15.38 3.49 -0.06
CA ASN A 32 16.62 3.32 0.70
C ASN A 32 17.63 2.45 -0.04
N LYS A 33 17.19 1.38 -0.69
CA LYS A 33 18.06 0.53 -1.48
C LYS A 33 18.68 1.32 -2.65
N ILE A 34 17.89 2.13 -3.32
CA ILE A 34 18.38 2.97 -4.42
C ILE A 34 19.41 3.95 -3.90
N LEU A 35 19.15 4.61 -2.77
CA LEU A 35 20.08 5.57 -2.20
C LEU A 35 21.39 4.90 -1.78
N GLN A 36 21.33 3.72 -1.17
CA GLN A 36 22.52 3.01 -0.71
C GLN A 36 23.40 2.53 -1.86
N HIS A 37 22.78 2.20 -2.99
CA HIS A 37 23.50 1.58 -4.11
C HIS A 37 23.61 2.51 -5.31
N GLN A 38 23.37 3.79 -5.11
CA GLN A 38 23.38 4.77 -6.17
C GLN A 38 24.71 4.80 -6.93
N LYS A 39 25.81 4.50 -6.25
CA LYS A 39 27.14 4.47 -6.83
C LYS A 39 27.63 3.06 -7.13
N SER A 40 26.77 2.07 -7.01
CA SER A 40 27.15 0.68 -7.18
C SER A 40 27.19 0.28 -8.64
N TYR A 41 28.12 -0.57 -8.99
CA TYR A 41 28.20 -1.19 -10.30
C TYR A 41 27.31 -2.40 -10.45
N PHE A 42 26.61 -2.78 -9.41
CA PHE A 42 25.83 -4.00 -9.38
C PHE A 42 24.35 -3.72 -9.63
N CYS A 43 24.07 -2.85 -10.57
CA CYS A 43 22.70 -2.47 -10.90
C CYS A 43 21.81 -3.66 -11.24
N TYR A 44 22.35 -4.64 -11.96
CA TYR A 44 21.59 -5.80 -12.36
C TYR A 44 21.25 -6.70 -11.19
N ILE A 45 22.21 -6.92 -10.26
CA ILE A 45 21.98 -7.71 -9.05
C ILE A 45 20.95 -7.00 -8.18
N TYR A 46 21.11 -5.71 -8.09
CA TYR A 46 20.23 -4.85 -7.31
C TYR A 46 18.82 -4.86 -7.89
N SER A 47 18.69 -4.87 -9.21
CA SER A 47 17.40 -4.95 -9.88
C SER A 47 16.63 -6.23 -9.51
N VAL A 48 17.34 -7.35 -9.37
CA VAL A 48 16.71 -8.60 -8.96
C VAL A 48 16.12 -8.47 -7.56
N LYS A 49 16.86 -7.85 -6.63
CA LYS A 49 16.35 -7.63 -5.27
C LYS A 49 15.19 -6.66 -5.24
N ILE A 50 15.26 -5.61 -6.07
CA ILE A 50 14.18 -4.64 -6.17
C ILE A 50 12.93 -5.30 -6.76
N GLN A 51 13.11 -6.27 -7.65
CA GLN A 51 11.98 -6.94 -8.27
C GLN A 51 11.08 -7.62 -7.23
N GLU A 52 11.65 -8.22 -6.20
CA GLU A 52 10.85 -8.80 -5.12
C GLU A 52 10.01 -7.74 -4.41
N GLU A 53 10.61 -6.57 -4.14
CA GLU A 53 9.88 -5.49 -3.50
C GLU A 53 8.78 -4.93 -4.41
N ILE A 54 9.07 -4.82 -5.71
CA ILE A 54 8.08 -4.37 -6.68
C ILE A 54 6.91 -5.34 -6.76
N ASP A 55 7.19 -6.64 -6.77
CA ASP A 55 6.14 -7.66 -6.80
C ASP A 55 5.24 -7.57 -5.58
N LYS A 56 5.82 -7.31 -4.40
CA LYS A 56 5.05 -7.09 -3.19
C LYS A 56 4.14 -5.87 -3.31
N ILE A 57 4.66 -4.79 -3.90
CA ILE A 57 3.88 -3.57 -4.09
C ILE A 57 2.71 -3.82 -5.03
N TYR A 58 2.92 -4.57 -6.12
CA TYR A 58 1.83 -4.92 -7.03
C TYR A 58 0.75 -5.72 -6.31
N ASN A 59 1.16 -6.68 -5.49
CA ASN A 59 0.20 -7.46 -4.72
C ASN A 59 -0.56 -6.59 -3.72
N HIS A 60 0.14 -5.69 -3.05
CA HIS A 60 -0.48 -4.77 -2.10
C HIS A 60 -1.40 -3.77 -2.78
N ASN A 61 -1.04 -3.31 -4.00
CA ASN A 61 -1.91 -2.43 -4.77
C ASN A 61 -3.21 -3.14 -5.15
N ASP A 62 -3.15 -4.41 -5.51
CA ASP A 62 -4.34 -5.17 -5.81
C ASP A 62 -5.25 -5.26 -4.57
N ILE A 63 -4.66 -5.50 -3.41
CA ILE A 63 -5.40 -5.51 -2.15
C ILE A 63 -5.98 -4.13 -1.86
N LEU A 64 -5.21 -3.07 -2.10
CA LEU A 64 -5.68 -1.70 -1.90
C LEU A 64 -6.91 -1.41 -2.77
N ASP A 65 -6.84 -1.78 -4.05
CA ASP A 65 -7.96 -1.57 -4.96
C ASP A 65 -9.23 -2.25 -4.45
N LYS A 66 -9.10 -3.46 -3.97
CA LYS A 66 -10.23 -4.22 -3.43
C LYS A 66 -10.77 -3.57 -2.16
N ARG A 67 -9.90 -3.10 -1.29
CA ARG A 67 -10.32 -2.45 -0.04
C ARG A 67 -10.97 -1.11 -0.29
N VAL A 68 -10.46 -0.34 -1.26
CA VAL A 68 -11.05 0.93 -1.64
C VAL A 68 -12.43 0.71 -2.26
N ASP A 69 -12.56 -0.29 -3.13
CA ASP A 69 -13.83 -0.63 -3.74
C ASP A 69 -14.86 -1.01 -2.66
N LEU A 70 -14.45 -1.85 -1.72
CA LEU A 70 -15.30 -2.23 -0.60
C LEU A 70 -15.69 -1.02 0.24
N LEU A 71 -14.74 -0.13 0.50
CA LEU A 71 -14.99 1.09 1.26
C LEU A 71 -16.10 1.91 0.60
N PHE A 72 -16.00 2.14 -0.70
CA PHE A 72 -17.02 2.89 -1.41
C PHE A 72 -18.38 2.20 -1.40
N LYS A 73 -18.39 0.86 -1.51
CA LYS A 73 -19.63 0.11 -1.42
C LYS A 73 -20.28 0.23 -0.05
N VAL A 74 -19.48 0.20 1.00
CA VAL A 74 -19.97 0.34 2.37
C VAL A 74 -20.50 1.74 2.59
N ILE A 75 -19.81 2.77 2.12
CA ILE A 75 -20.28 4.15 2.22
C ILE A 75 -21.60 4.32 1.49
N ALA A 76 -21.70 3.77 0.29
CA ALA A 76 -22.93 3.85 -0.50
C ALA A 76 -24.10 3.16 0.20
N ALA A 77 -23.86 2.11 0.94
CA ALA A 77 -24.91 1.41 1.68
C ALA A 77 -25.48 2.26 2.81
N TYR A 78 -24.76 3.27 3.27
CA TYR A 78 -25.21 4.16 4.33
C TYR A 78 -25.74 5.50 3.83
N ASN A 79 -25.71 5.69 2.53
CA ASN A 79 -26.30 6.86 1.92
C ASN A 79 -27.68 6.52 1.35
#